data_eb6d959826f48c54db0eb94e75a2e641
#
_entry.id   eb6d959826f48c54db0eb94e75a2e641
#
_cell.length_a   1.000
_cell.length_b   1.000
_cell.length_c   1.000
_cell.angle_alpha   90.00
_cell.angle_beta   90.00
_cell.angle_gamma   90.00
#
_symmetry.space_group_name_H-M   'P 1'
#
loop_
_entity.id
_entity.type
_entity.pdbx_description
1 polymer ?
#
loop_
_entity_poly.entity_id
_entity_poly.type
_entity_poly.pdbx_seq_one_letter_code
_entity_poly.pdbx_strand_id
1 'polypeptide(L)'
;MRSNFDRQLSELNRSLIEMGAMCEEIIALATKALAEGDMELAKRVDTLGADIDRMERTIESMCLWLLLQQQPVARDLRQISAALKMITDMERIGDQAEEIAALVRFLGGHGAGNDALICEMARRAVNMVTESVDAYVKYDIMLAERVIAEDDEVDARFI
;
A
#
# COMPACT_ATOMS: atom_id res chain seq x y z
N MET A 1 8.46 -29.41 -9.80
CA MET A 1 9.16 -28.13 -9.88
C MET A 1 8.21 -26.97 -10.15
N ARG A 2 7.41 -27.05 -11.20
CA ARG A 2 6.45 -25.97 -11.53
C ARG A 2 5.40 -25.75 -10.44
N SER A 3 4.87 -26.81 -9.83
CA SER A 3 3.88 -26.71 -8.76
C SER A 3 4.43 -26.02 -7.50
N ASN A 4 5.70 -26.21 -7.18
CA ASN A 4 6.36 -25.52 -6.07
C ASN A 4 6.51 -24.03 -6.36
N PHE A 5 6.90 -23.68 -7.58
CA PHE A 5 6.99 -22.29 -8.03
C PHE A 5 5.61 -21.61 -7.98
N ASP A 6 4.57 -22.26 -8.49
CA ASP A 6 3.21 -21.73 -8.46
C ASP A 6 2.69 -21.51 -7.04
N ARG A 7 3.03 -22.41 -6.11
CA ARG A 7 2.72 -22.24 -4.69
C ARG A 7 3.41 -21.02 -4.10
N GLN A 8 4.69 -20.83 -4.42
CA GLN A 8 5.46 -19.66 -3.95
C GLN A 8 4.92 -18.35 -4.53
N LEU A 9 4.49 -18.36 -5.80
CA LEU A 9 3.81 -17.20 -6.39
C LEU A 9 2.48 -16.90 -5.68
N SER A 10 1.73 -17.93 -5.30
CA SER A 10 0.49 -17.75 -4.54
C SER A 10 0.75 -17.15 -3.16
N GLU A 11 1.83 -17.56 -2.50
CA GLU A 11 2.26 -16.99 -1.21
C GLU A 11 2.69 -15.53 -1.38
N LEU A 12 3.40 -15.21 -2.45
CA LEU A 12 3.77 -13.83 -2.78
C LEU A 12 2.52 -12.97 -2.96
N ASN A 13 1.55 -13.44 -3.73
CA ASN A 13 0.29 -12.73 -3.95
C ASN A 13 -0.48 -12.50 -2.64
N ARG A 14 -0.50 -13.52 -1.77
CA ARG A 14 -1.13 -13.40 -0.44
C ARG A 14 -0.46 -12.32 0.40
N SER A 15 0.87 -12.29 0.40
CA SER A 15 1.64 -11.28 1.15
C SER A 15 1.41 -9.88 0.59
N LEU A 16 1.27 -9.72 -0.73
CA LEU A 16 0.93 -8.44 -1.35
C LEU A 16 -0.47 -7.97 -0.95
N ILE A 17 -1.43 -8.89 -0.88
CA ILE A 17 -2.80 -8.58 -0.41
C ILE A 17 -2.76 -8.11 1.05
N GLU A 18 -2.01 -8.80 1.90
CA GLU A 18 -1.84 -8.39 3.31
C GLU A 18 -1.20 -7.01 3.43
N MET A 19 -0.14 -6.75 2.67
CA MET A 19 0.52 -5.44 2.66
C MET A 19 -0.42 -4.35 2.15
N GLY A 20 -1.23 -4.63 1.14
CA GLY A 20 -2.27 -3.73 0.65
C GLY A 20 -3.29 -3.38 1.73
N ALA A 21 -3.77 -4.37 2.48
CA ALA A 21 -4.67 -4.16 3.60
C ALA A 21 -4.04 -3.29 4.69
N MET A 22 -2.75 -3.46 4.97
CA MET A 22 -2.01 -2.62 5.91
C MET A 22 -1.92 -1.17 5.41
N CYS A 23 -1.71 -0.95 4.12
CA CYS A 23 -1.71 0.38 3.52
C CYS A 23 -3.09 1.05 3.63
N GLU A 24 -4.16 0.31 3.36
CA GLU A 24 -5.53 0.81 3.53
C GLU A 24 -5.79 1.25 4.97
N GLU A 25 -5.41 0.42 5.92
CA GLU A 25 -5.58 0.69 7.35
C GLU A 25 -4.78 1.92 7.79
N ILE A 26 -3.51 2.05 7.36
CA ILE A 26 -2.67 3.16 7.78
C ILE A 26 -3.15 4.49 7.21
N ILE A 27 -3.67 4.52 6.00
CA ILE A 27 -4.29 5.71 5.41
C ILE A 27 -5.51 6.13 6.25
N ALA A 28 -6.37 5.19 6.59
CA ALA A 28 -7.56 5.44 7.39
C ALA A 28 -7.21 5.94 8.80
N LEU A 29 -6.25 5.31 9.46
CA LEU A 29 -5.79 5.71 10.80
C LEU A 29 -5.16 7.10 10.80
N ALA A 30 -4.29 7.39 9.86
CA ALA A 30 -3.62 8.69 9.76
C ALA A 30 -4.63 9.81 9.50
N THR A 31 -5.59 9.58 8.61
CA THR A 31 -6.65 10.54 8.31
C THR A 31 -7.52 10.81 9.53
N LYS A 32 -7.92 9.76 10.24
CA LYS A 32 -8.72 9.89 11.46
C LYS A 32 -7.95 10.60 12.57
N ALA A 33 -6.68 10.24 12.76
CA ALA A 33 -5.82 10.90 13.74
C ALA A 33 -5.71 12.40 13.47
N LEU A 34 -5.56 12.78 12.19
CA LEU A 34 -5.47 14.17 11.78
C LEU A 34 -6.78 14.91 12.01
N ALA A 35 -7.90 14.32 11.61
CA ALA A 35 -9.23 14.94 11.75
C ALA A 35 -9.60 15.20 13.22
N GLU A 36 -9.32 14.22 14.08
CA GLU A 36 -9.71 14.24 15.49
C GLU A 36 -8.63 14.79 16.44
N GLY A 37 -7.39 14.91 15.95
CA GLY A 37 -6.24 15.25 16.81
C GLY A 37 -5.90 14.15 17.80
N ASP A 38 -6.10 12.88 17.42
CA ASP A 38 -5.99 11.72 18.30
C ASP A 38 -4.53 11.22 18.35
N MET A 39 -3.86 11.49 19.47
CA MET A 39 -2.46 11.11 19.69
C MET A 39 -2.25 9.61 19.81
N GLU A 40 -3.24 8.88 20.29
CA GLU A 40 -3.17 7.41 20.41
C GLU A 40 -3.26 6.77 19.02
N LEU A 41 -4.11 7.28 18.15
CA LEU A 41 -4.15 6.84 16.76
C LEU A 41 -2.84 7.15 16.03
N ALA A 42 -2.23 8.29 16.29
CA ALA A 42 -0.92 8.64 15.73
C ALA A 42 0.16 7.62 16.13
N LYS A 43 0.14 7.13 17.37
CA LYS A 43 1.05 6.06 17.81
C LYS A 43 0.78 4.75 17.08
N ARG A 44 -0.48 4.42 16.83
CA ARG A 44 -0.85 3.22 16.07
C ARG A 44 -0.37 3.31 14.63
N VAL A 45 -0.38 4.49 14.03
CA VAL A 45 0.18 4.73 12.70
C VAL A 45 1.67 4.38 12.67
N ASP A 46 2.45 4.83 13.65
CA ASP A 46 3.88 4.53 13.72
C ASP A 46 4.13 3.02 13.86
N THR A 47 3.34 2.32 14.67
CA THR A 47 3.45 0.88 14.86
C THR A 47 3.15 0.14 13.55
N LEU A 48 2.07 0.52 12.87
CA LEU A 48 1.67 -0.10 11.61
C LEU A 48 2.67 0.23 10.48
N GLY A 49 3.24 1.44 10.48
CA GLY A 49 4.30 1.81 9.55
C GLY A 49 5.52 0.92 9.68
N ALA A 50 5.94 0.60 10.91
CA ALA A 50 7.02 -0.35 11.16
C ALA A 50 6.67 -1.76 10.66
N ASP A 51 5.41 -2.19 10.79
CA ASP A 51 4.94 -3.46 10.27
C ASP A 51 4.98 -3.50 8.73
N ILE A 52 4.61 -2.41 8.08
CA ILE A 52 4.69 -2.27 6.62
C ILE A 52 6.15 -2.39 6.15
N ASP A 53 7.09 -1.74 6.83
CA ASP A 53 8.52 -1.84 6.53
C ASP A 53 9.02 -3.28 6.61
N ARG A 54 8.60 -4.01 7.65
CA ARG A 54 8.95 -5.43 7.78
C ARG A 54 8.35 -6.27 6.68
N MET A 55 7.11 -6.00 6.29
CA MET A 55 6.44 -6.72 5.20
C MET A 55 7.15 -6.47 3.87
N GLU A 56 7.60 -5.24 3.61
CA GLU A 56 8.41 -4.94 2.43
C GLU A 56 9.64 -5.83 2.35
N ARG A 57 10.41 -5.92 3.43
CA ARG A 57 11.62 -6.75 3.47
C ARG A 57 11.30 -8.23 3.29
N THR A 58 10.20 -8.69 3.88
CA THR A 58 9.75 -10.08 3.74
C THR A 58 9.41 -10.41 2.29
N ILE A 59 8.63 -9.55 1.63
CA ILE A 59 8.21 -9.75 0.24
C ILE A 59 9.42 -9.62 -0.70
N GLU A 60 10.30 -8.67 -0.46
CA GLU A 60 11.55 -8.54 -1.22
C GLU A 60 12.36 -9.84 -1.18
N SER A 61 12.52 -10.41 0.01
CA SER A 61 13.22 -11.69 0.18
C SER A 61 12.54 -12.83 -0.58
N MET A 62 11.22 -12.88 -0.58
CA MET A 62 10.46 -13.86 -1.36
C MET A 62 10.71 -13.71 -2.85
N CYS A 63 10.72 -12.48 -3.36
CA CYS A 63 10.98 -12.19 -4.77
C CYS A 63 12.40 -12.59 -5.18
N LEU A 64 13.40 -12.25 -4.38
CA LEU A 64 14.80 -12.62 -4.64
C LEU A 64 14.98 -14.12 -4.62
N TRP A 65 14.34 -14.81 -3.68
CA TRP A 65 14.36 -16.28 -3.62
C TRP A 65 13.80 -16.91 -4.90
N LEU A 66 12.65 -16.41 -5.39
CA LEU A 66 12.04 -16.89 -6.63
C LEU A 66 12.95 -16.68 -7.84
N LEU A 67 13.63 -15.53 -7.91
CA LEU A 67 14.56 -15.22 -8.99
C LEU A 67 15.78 -16.14 -8.98
N LEU A 68 16.32 -16.47 -7.80
CA LEU A 68 17.54 -17.25 -7.67
C LEU A 68 17.29 -18.76 -7.84
N GLN A 69 16.17 -19.26 -7.34
CA GLN A 69 15.94 -20.70 -7.23
C GLN A 69 15.27 -21.32 -8.45
N GLN A 70 14.43 -20.58 -9.15
CA GLN A 70 13.49 -21.19 -10.07
C GLN A 70 13.71 -20.82 -11.54
N GLN A 71 14.69 -19.98 -11.86
CA GLN A 71 14.92 -19.51 -13.23
C GLN A 71 13.60 -19.18 -13.96
N PRO A 72 12.88 -18.15 -13.51
CA PRO A 72 11.54 -17.86 -14.02
C PRO A 72 11.55 -17.49 -15.50
N VAL A 73 10.51 -17.90 -16.22
CA VAL A 73 10.30 -17.48 -17.61
C VAL A 73 9.85 -16.02 -17.67
N ALA A 74 9.89 -15.42 -18.85
CA ALA A 74 9.65 -13.99 -19.04
C ALA A 74 8.38 -13.46 -18.35
N ARG A 75 7.28 -14.21 -18.40
CA ARG A 75 6.01 -13.84 -17.75
C ARG A 75 6.15 -13.76 -16.22
N ASP A 76 6.75 -14.79 -15.64
CA ASP A 76 6.95 -14.86 -14.18
C ASP A 76 7.95 -13.79 -13.73
N LEU A 77 8.98 -13.54 -14.53
CA LEU A 77 9.97 -12.50 -14.27
C LEU A 77 9.31 -11.11 -14.22
N ARG A 78 8.42 -10.80 -15.16
CA ARG A 78 7.68 -9.54 -15.15
C ARG A 78 6.79 -9.41 -13.93
N GLN A 79 6.15 -10.49 -13.50
CA GLN A 79 5.30 -10.52 -12.31
C GLN A 79 6.11 -10.24 -11.04
N ILE A 80 7.26 -10.88 -10.89
CA ILE A 80 8.15 -10.67 -9.74
C ILE A 80 8.72 -9.24 -9.74
N SER A 81 9.13 -8.75 -10.91
CA SER A 81 9.62 -7.38 -11.07
C SER A 81 8.57 -6.35 -10.70
N ALA A 82 7.31 -6.56 -11.11
CA ALA A 82 6.20 -5.69 -10.74
C ALA A 82 5.95 -5.71 -9.22
N ALA A 83 6.03 -6.88 -8.59
CA ALA A 83 5.89 -7.01 -7.14
C ALA A 83 6.95 -6.19 -6.39
N LEU A 84 8.20 -6.26 -6.83
CA LEU A 84 9.30 -5.48 -6.23
C LEU A 84 9.04 -3.97 -6.32
N LYS A 85 8.47 -3.51 -7.41
CA LYS A 85 8.11 -2.11 -7.57
C LYS A 85 6.92 -1.71 -6.71
N MET A 86 5.91 -2.56 -6.63
CA MET A 86 4.71 -2.34 -5.82
C MET A 86 5.04 -2.17 -4.34
N ILE A 87 5.89 -3.03 -3.78
CA ILE A 87 6.23 -2.95 -2.34
C ILE A 87 6.99 -1.68 -1.99
N THR A 88 7.79 -1.16 -2.92
CA THR A 88 8.47 0.12 -2.74
C THR A 88 7.44 1.26 -2.63
N ASP A 89 6.45 1.28 -3.48
CA ASP A 89 5.39 2.29 -3.45
C ASP A 89 4.49 2.13 -2.21
N MET A 90 4.18 0.90 -1.80
CA MET A 90 3.41 0.61 -0.59
C MET A 90 4.14 1.06 0.67
N GLU A 91 5.45 0.84 0.76
CA GLU A 91 6.27 1.33 1.87
C GLU A 91 6.23 2.86 1.93
N ARG A 92 6.29 3.54 0.80
CA ARG A 92 6.16 5.01 0.73
C ARG A 92 4.81 5.49 1.23
N ILE A 93 3.73 4.75 0.99
CA ILE A 93 2.42 5.06 1.57
C ILE A 93 2.50 5.05 3.10
N GLY A 94 3.17 4.06 3.67
CA GLY A 94 3.41 3.97 5.10
C GLY A 94 4.17 5.19 5.64
N ASP A 95 5.25 5.56 4.97
CA ASP A 95 6.07 6.72 5.35
C ASP A 95 5.25 8.02 5.31
N GLN A 96 4.44 8.23 4.28
CA GLN A 96 3.58 9.42 4.18
C GLN A 96 2.54 9.46 5.30
N ALA A 97 1.98 8.32 5.67
CA ALA A 97 1.06 8.23 6.79
C ALA A 97 1.74 8.56 8.13
N GLU A 98 2.96 8.12 8.34
CA GLU A 98 3.76 8.46 9.52
C GLU A 98 4.06 9.97 9.58
N GLU A 99 4.30 10.60 8.43
CA GLU A 99 4.47 12.06 8.37
C GLU A 99 3.19 12.80 8.79
N ILE A 100 2.02 12.32 8.38
CA ILE A 100 0.73 12.85 8.82
C ILE A 100 0.59 12.69 10.35
N ALA A 101 0.95 11.54 10.90
CA ALA A 101 0.94 11.30 12.35
C ALA A 101 1.88 12.26 13.09
N ALA A 102 3.04 12.55 12.51
CA ALA A 102 3.96 13.55 13.06
C ALA A 102 3.34 14.95 13.10
N LEU A 103 2.57 15.32 12.09
CA LEU A 103 1.81 16.59 12.08
C LEU A 103 0.78 16.63 13.21
N VAL A 104 0.10 15.53 13.48
CA VAL A 104 -0.85 15.44 14.61
C VAL A 104 -0.17 15.75 15.93
N ARG A 105 1.00 15.19 16.14
CA ARG A 105 1.82 15.46 17.36
C ARG A 105 2.27 16.91 17.41
N PHE A 106 2.70 17.47 16.29
CA PHE A 106 3.11 18.88 16.21
C PHE A 106 1.97 19.82 16.56
N LEU A 107 0.74 19.50 16.16
CA LEU A 107 -0.46 20.27 16.48
C LEU A 107 -0.91 20.10 17.93
N GLY A 108 -0.22 19.29 18.73
CA GLY A 108 -0.47 19.12 20.16
C GLY A 108 -1.84 18.53 20.49
N GLY A 109 -2.37 17.67 19.64
CA GLY A 109 -3.68 17.05 19.84
C GLY A 109 -4.86 17.90 19.35
N HIS A 110 -4.59 19.02 18.69
CA HIS A 110 -5.64 19.80 18.03
C HIS A 110 -5.87 19.21 16.63
N GLY A 111 -7.09 18.75 16.37
CA GLY A 111 -7.46 18.22 15.06
C GLY A 111 -7.54 19.29 14.00
N ALA A 112 -7.32 18.89 12.76
CA ALA A 112 -7.54 19.72 11.58
C ALA A 112 -9.04 19.97 11.32
N GLY A 113 -9.89 19.32 12.08
CA GLY A 113 -11.33 19.33 11.88
C GLY A 113 -11.77 18.28 10.86
N ASN A 114 -13.07 18.17 10.70
CA ASN A 114 -13.65 17.24 9.73
C ASN A 114 -13.62 17.88 8.34
N ASP A 115 -12.44 17.85 7.72
CA ASP A 115 -12.29 18.31 6.35
C ASP A 115 -12.81 17.23 5.40
N ALA A 116 -13.99 17.45 4.85
CA ALA A 116 -14.64 16.54 3.91
C ALA A 116 -13.75 16.23 2.69
N LEU A 117 -12.94 17.19 2.28
CA LEU A 117 -12.03 17.04 1.14
C LEU A 117 -10.93 16.04 1.43
N ILE A 118 -10.29 16.16 2.61
CA ILE A 118 -9.23 15.24 3.05
C ILE A 118 -9.80 13.82 3.21
N CYS A 119 -10.98 13.71 3.81
CA CYS A 119 -11.63 12.40 3.98
C CYS A 119 -11.99 11.77 2.64
N GLU A 120 -12.45 12.56 1.68
CA GLU A 120 -12.74 12.06 0.32
C GLU A 120 -11.46 11.60 -0.39
N MET A 121 -10.40 12.37 -0.32
CA MET A 121 -9.10 12.03 -0.89
C MET A 121 -8.58 10.70 -0.30
N ALA A 122 -8.68 10.55 1.02
CA ALA A 122 -8.27 9.32 1.71
C ALA A 122 -9.08 8.11 1.23
N ARG A 123 -10.41 8.23 1.09
CA ARG A 123 -11.24 7.14 0.57
C ARG A 123 -10.86 6.75 -0.85
N ARG A 124 -10.60 7.71 -1.71
CA ARG A 124 -10.14 7.44 -3.07
C ARG A 124 -8.78 6.75 -3.08
N ALA A 125 -7.84 7.21 -2.26
CA ALA A 125 -6.53 6.59 -2.12
C ALA A 125 -6.64 5.13 -1.66
N VAL A 126 -7.47 4.84 -0.67
CA VAL A 126 -7.73 3.47 -0.20
C VAL A 126 -8.28 2.60 -1.33
N ASN A 127 -9.28 3.09 -2.07
CA ASN A 127 -9.85 2.35 -3.20
C ASN A 127 -8.81 2.08 -4.29
N MET A 128 -7.94 3.05 -4.58
CA MET A 128 -6.88 2.88 -5.58
C MET A 128 -5.88 1.81 -5.15
N VAL A 129 -5.52 1.74 -3.88
CA VAL A 129 -4.65 0.68 -3.34
C VAL A 129 -5.32 -0.68 -3.50
N THR A 130 -6.58 -0.81 -3.09
CA THR A 130 -7.35 -2.06 -3.19
C THR A 130 -7.43 -2.54 -4.64
N GLU A 131 -7.82 -1.65 -5.54
CA GLU A 131 -7.99 -2.00 -6.95
C GLU A 131 -6.66 -2.29 -7.65
N SER A 132 -5.58 -1.62 -7.26
CA SER A 132 -4.24 -1.88 -7.79
C SER A 132 -3.76 -3.28 -7.43
N VAL A 133 -3.94 -3.69 -6.18
CA VAL A 133 -3.58 -5.04 -5.73
C VAL A 133 -4.45 -6.08 -6.43
N ASP A 134 -5.75 -5.84 -6.52
CA ASP A 134 -6.68 -6.73 -7.23
C ASP A 134 -6.30 -6.89 -8.70
N ALA A 135 -6.00 -5.79 -9.38
CA ALA A 135 -5.59 -5.81 -10.78
C ALA A 135 -4.33 -6.65 -10.99
N TYR A 136 -3.37 -6.52 -10.10
CA TYR A 136 -2.14 -7.30 -10.15
C TYR A 136 -2.40 -8.80 -9.92
N VAL A 137 -3.11 -9.14 -8.85
CA VAL A 137 -3.37 -10.53 -8.46
C VAL A 137 -4.23 -11.25 -9.50
N LYS A 138 -5.19 -10.56 -10.09
CA LYS A 138 -6.15 -11.12 -11.07
C LYS A 138 -5.73 -10.94 -12.53
N TYR A 139 -4.59 -10.30 -12.79
CA TYR A 139 -4.15 -9.94 -14.15
C TYR A 139 -5.20 -9.13 -14.92
N ASP A 140 -5.89 -8.23 -14.22
CA ASP A 140 -6.97 -7.43 -14.77
C ASP A 140 -6.43 -6.10 -15.32
N ILE A 141 -6.11 -6.07 -16.61
CA ILE A 141 -5.56 -4.91 -17.29
C ILE A 141 -6.57 -3.75 -17.32
N MET A 142 -7.83 -4.03 -17.52
CA MET A 142 -8.88 -2.99 -17.56
C MET A 142 -9.03 -2.31 -16.21
N LEU A 143 -8.95 -3.09 -15.12
CA LEU A 143 -8.96 -2.53 -13.77
C LEU A 143 -7.72 -1.67 -13.51
N ALA A 144 -6.54 -2.11 -13.95
CA ALA A 144 -5.31 -1.34 -13.83
C ALA A 144 -5.42 0.01 -14.58
N GLU A 145 -5.95 0.01 -15.79
CA GLU A 145 -6.16 1.24 -16.57
C GLU A 145 -7.16 2.19 -15.88
N ARG A 146 -8.17 1.63 -15.23
CA ARG A 146 -9.15 2.42 -14.47
C ARG A 146 -8.51 3.11 -13.27
N VAL A 147 -7.61 2.43 -12.56
CA VAL A 147 -6.88 3.02 -11.43
C VAL A 147 -5.97 4.16 -11.90
N ILE A 148 -5.29 3.98 -13.02
CA ILE A 148 -4.46 5.03 -13.62
C ILE A 148 -5.30 6.27 -13.96
N ALA A 149 -6.47 6.08 -14.53
CA ALA A 149 -7.39 7.18 -14.83
C ALA A 149 -7.93 7.86 -13.56
N GLU A 150 -8.19 7.11 -12.50
CA GLU A 150 -8.60 7.64 -11.20
C GLU A 150 -7.52 8.52 -10.57
N ASP A 151 -6.25 8.15 -10.75
CA ASP A 151 -5.12 8.95 -10.26
C ASP A 151 -5.13 10.35 -10.89
N ASP A 152 -5.32 10.43 -12.20
CA ASP A 152 -5.43 11.71 -12.90
C ASP A 152 -6.60 12.57 -12.37
N GLU A 153 -7.74 11.94 -12.05
CA GLU A 153 -8.90 12.65 -11.48
C GLU A 153 -8.62 13.15 -10.06
N VAL A 154 -7.95 12.35 -9.24
CA VAL A 154 -7.57 12.73 -7.88
C VAL A 154 -6.61 13.93 -7.94
N ASP A 155 -5.60 13.86 -8.79
CA ASP A 155 -4.65 14.94 -8.98
C ASP A 155 -5.34 16.23 -9.40
N ALA A 156 -6.23 16.17 -10.39
CA ALA A 156 -6.95 17.35 -10.88
C ALA A 156 -7.85 17.98 -9.81
N ARG A 157 -8.38 17.18 -8.88
CA ARG A 157 -9.31 17.65 -7.86
C ARG A 157 -8.64 18.26 -6.64
N PHE A 158 -7.43 17.81 -6.32
CA PHE A 158 -6.76 18.16 -5.05
C PHE A 158 -5.47 18.98 -5.23
N ILE A 159 -5.24 19.55 -6.39
CA ILE A 159 -4.15 20.49 -6.64
C ILE A 159 -4.56 21.93 -6.23
#